data_a6e577fdc35c4698fa5392cbfea3b5ea
#
_entry.id   a6e577fdc35c4698fa5392cbfea3b5ea
#
_cell.length_a   1.000
_cell.length_b   1.000
_cell.length_c   1.000
_cell.angle_alpha   90.00
_cell.angle_beta   90.00
_cell.angle_gamma   90.00
#
_symmetry.space_group_name_H-M   'P 1'
#
loop_
_entity.id
_entity.type
_entity.pdbx_description
1 polymer ?
#
loop_
_entity_poly.entity_id
_entity_poly.type
_entity_poly.pdbx_seq_one_letter_code
_entity_poly.pdbx_strand_id
1 'polypeptide(L)'
;MFPPLTVTRQLPSVALLTALLCSALPSAASFDIEASPQALAAAMALRRAVLLGEVHDNGAQHALRAEALRLRIEAGARPAIAFEQFDRERQVDIDRVRREEPGNADALIEAAGARNWDWKHYRPFVQLALDFDLPIVAANLSRREAVKVSTQGWSALFDATEQAALGLDRLPAEFIADHERAVARGHCDLLPPESLPSMARAQIARDLVLARSLLPYLSRGVVLLTGNGHVRKDMGVPHWLTAEQRREVIVIGLLEANSGEVGVAVEDLKQRYDVVLKTAPADRPDPCEALRKRIPPAARP
;
A
#
# COMPACT_ATOMS: atom_id res chain seq x y z
N MET A 1 5.18 24.06 90.82
CA MET A 1 4.06 23.41 90.14
C MET A 1 3.72 24.29 88.92
N PHE A 2 4.31 23.97 87.78
CA PHE A 2 4.14 24.74 86.52
C PHE A 2 3.35 23.86 85.50
N PRO A 3 2.40 24.42 84.76
CA PRO A 3 1.64 23.61 83.79
C PRO A 3 2.46 23.48 82.47
N PRO A 4 2.20 22.43 81.68
CA PRO A 4 2.93 22.19 80.45
C PRO A 4 2.42 23.05 79.29
N LEU A 5 3.36 23.58 78.49
CA LEU A 5 3.12 24.28 77.25
C LEU A 5 2.78 23.28 76.11
N THR A 6 1.58 23.39 75.61
CA THR A 6 1.16 22.66 74.38
C THR A 6 1.61 23.43 73.15
N VAL A 7 2.55 22.88 72.39
CA VAL A 7 2.97 23.40 71.07
C VAL A 7 2.15 22.73 69.99
N THR A 8 1.22 23.48 69.42
CA THR A 8 0.46 23.08 68.23
C THR A 8 1.33 23.30 66.96
N ARG A 9 1.77 22.20 66.38
CA ARG A 9 2.41 22.23 65.04
C ARG A 9 1.35 22.34 63.95
N GLN A 10 1.28 23.46 63.25
CA GLN A 10 0.54 23.62 62.01
C GLN A 10 1.38 22.98 60.88
N LEU A 11 0.82 21.98 60.20
CA LEU A 11 1.35 21.43 58.97
C LEU A 11 0.89 22.27 57.79
N PRO A 12 1.76 22.62 56.84
CA PRO A 12 1.29 23.32 55.61
C PRO A 12 0.54 22.38 54.69
N SER A 13 -0.66 22.79 54.30
CA SER A 13 -1.45 22.11 53.27
C SER A 13 -0.74 22.25 51.90
N VAL A 14 -0.20 21.13 51.41
CA VAL A 14 0.30 21.04 50.05
C VAL A 14 -0.91 20.84 49.11
N ALA A 15 -1.31 21.87 48.42
CA ALA A 15 -2.30 21.78 47.34
C ALA A 15 -1.68 21.02 46.16
N LEU A 16 -2.12 19.77 45.97
CA LEU A 16 -1.78 18.95 44.83
C LEU A 16 -2.53 19.50 43.59
N LEU A 17 -1.84 20.27 42.73
CA LEU A 17 -2.34 20.67 41.45
C LEU A 17 -2.31 19.46 40.51
N THR A 18 -3.40 18.73 40.39
CA THR A 18 -3.59 17.72 39.35
C THR A 18 -3.77 18.44 38.01
N ALA A 19 -2.69 18.53 37.23
CA ALA A 19 -2.76 18.90 35.83
C ALA A 19 -3.49 17.78 35.08
N LEU A 20 -4.75 18.00 34.72
CA LEU A 20 -5.46 17.21 33.72
C LEU A 20 -4.71 17.37 32.38
N LEU A 21 -3.87 16.41 32.06
CA LEU A 21 -3.42 16.19 30.68
C LEU A 21 -4.65 15.76 29.87
N CYS A 22 -5.30 16.75 29.25
CA CYS A 22 -6.30 16.51 28.23
C CYS A 22 -5.56 15.88 27.04
N SER A 23 -5.49 14.54 27.01
CA SER A 23 -5.05 13.81 25.85
C SER A 23 -6.06 14.10 24.74
N ALA A 24 -5.72 15.03 23.85
CA ALA A 24 -6.48 15.24 22.65
C ALA A 24 -6.55 13.90 21.90
N LEU A 25 -7.73 13.30 21.86
CA LEU A 25 -8.01 12.16 21.00
C LEU A 25 -7.59 12.58 19.58
N PRO A 26 -6.87 11.73 18.84
CA PRO A 26 -6.53 12.05 17.47
C PRO A 26 -7.83 12.35 16.72
N SER A 27 -7.92 13.55 16.17
CA SER A 27 -9.01 13.96 15.30
C SER A 27 -9.18 12.90 14.24
N ALA A 28 -10.41 12.42 14.02
CA ALA A 28 -10.69 11.49 12.93
C ALA A 28 -10.09 12.09 11.65
N ALA A 29 -9.21 11.32 10.99
CA ALA A 29 -8.58 11.79 9.77
C ALA A 29 -9.65 12.19 8.77
N SER A 30 -9.49 13.35 8.15
CA SER A 30 -10.34 13.76 7.04
C SER A 30 -10.18 12.72 5.91
N PHE A 31 -11.28 12.30 5.32
CA PHE A 31 -11.27 11.34 4.20
C PHE A 31 -10.54 11.92 2.96
N ASP A 32 -10.78 13.18 2.64
CA ASP A 32 -10.11 13.91 1.56
C ASP A 32 -9.14 14.91 2.19
N ILE A 33 -7.86 14.72 1.97
CA ILE A 33 -6.82 15.57 2.55
C ILE A 33 -6.04 16.29 1.45
N GLU A 34 -5.43 17.40 1.82
CA GLU A 34 -4.55 18.14 0.93
C GLU A 34 -3.39 17.26 0.44
N ALA A 35 -3.07 17.37 -0.84
CA ALA A 35 -1.94 16.65 -1.45
C ALA A 35 -0.61 17.30 -1.07
N SER A 36 -0.25 17.22 0.21
CA SER A 36 1.03 17.68 0.74
C SER A 36 1.78 16.54 1.46
N PRO A 37 3.11 16.54 1.47
CA PRO A 37 3.90 15.52 2.18
C PRO A 37 3.57 15.46 3.67
N GLN A 38 3.29 16.59 4.31
CA GLN A 38 2.97 16.69 5.73
C GLN A 38 1.61 16.06 6.04
N ALA A 39 0.57 16.35 5.22
CA ALA A 39 -0.75 15.76 5.38
C ALA A 39 -0.72 14.25 5.15
N LEU A 40 0.01 13.80 4.12
CA LEU A 40 0.20 12.38 3.85
C LEU A 40 0.97 11.68 4.99
N ALA A 41 2.05 12.28 5.49
CA ALA A 41 2.81 11.73 6.61
C ALA A 41 1.94 11.62 7.87
N ALA A 42 1.08 12.60 8.13
CA ALA A 42 0.12 12.56 9.25
C ALA A 42 -0.89 11.42 9.07
N ALA A 43 -1.45 11.24 7.87
CA ALA A 43 -2.35 10.12 7.56
C ALA A 43 -1.66 8.77 7.76
N MET A 44 -0.42 8.61 7.26
CA MET A 44 0.39 7.40 7.45
C MET A 44 0.68 7.10 8.92
N ALA A 45 0.58 8.08 9.82
CA ALA A 45 0.81 7.90 11.25
C ALA A 45 -0.36 7.22 11.99
N LEU A 46 -1.53 7.16 11.38
CA LEU A 46 -2.75 6.67 12.04
C LEU A 46 -2.76 5.17 12.28
N ARG A 47 -1.98 4.41 11.52
CA ARG A 47 -1.85 2.95 11.67
C ARG A 47 -0.41 2.51 11.44
N ARG A 48 -0.09 1.31 11.92
CA ARG A 48 1.25 0.73 11.77
C ARG A 48 1.50 0.23 10.35
N ALA A 49 0.51 -0.33 9.71
CA ALA A 49 0.58 -0.78 8.33
C ALA A 49 -0.10 0.23 7.41
N VAL A 50 0.57 0.63 6.35
CA VAL A 50 0.09 1.61 5.37
C VAL A 50 0.08 0.95 4.00
N LEU A 51 -1.09 0.88 3.37
CA LEU A 51 -1.19 0.53 1.95
C LEU A 51 -1.26 1.84 1.17
N LEU A 52 -0.18 2.17 0.48
CA LEU A 52 0.04 3.47 -0.15
C LEU A 52 -0.08 3.35 -1.65
N GLY A 53 -1.26 3.72 -2.16
CA GLY A 53 -1.61 3.66 -3.57
C GLY A 53 -0.90 4.70 -4.42
N GLU A 54 -0.93 4.49 -5.74
CA GLU A 54 -0.35 5.40 -6.73
C GLU A 54 -0.99 5.21 -8.11
N VAL A 55 -0.71 6.17 -9.00
CA VAL A 55 -0.70 6.00 -10.44
C VAL A 55 0.76 5.84 -10.87
N HIS A 56 1.10 4.70 -11.44
CA HIS A 56 2.49 4.23 -11.62
C HIS A 56 3.43 5.19 -12.36
N ASP A 57 2.93 5.99 -13.26
CA ASP A 57 3.69 6.94 -14.06
C ASP A 57 3.52 8.41 -13.62
N ASN A 58 2.85 8.66 -12.49
CA ASN A 58 2.69 10.00 -11.95
C ASN A 58 3.88 10.38 -11.04
N GLY A 59 4.88 11.04 -11.62
CA GLY A 59 6.09 11.45 -10.90
C GLY A 59 5.83 12.37 -9.70
N ALA A 60 4.78 13.20 -9.73
CA ALA A 60 4.42 14.07 -8.62
C ALA A 60 3.90 13.25 -7.42
N GLN A 61 3.11 12.19 -7.67
CA GLN A 61 2.69 11.27 -6.62
C GLN A 61 3.87 10.55 -5.98
N HIS A 62 4.84 10.11 -6.78
CA HIS A 62 6.05 9.45 -6.26
C HIS A 62 6.88 10.39 -5.39
N ALA A 63 7.12 11.64 -5.83
CA ALA A 63 7.84 12.63 -5.05
C ALA A 63 7.14 12.93 -3.71
N LEU A 64 5.82 13.12 -3.74
CA LEU A 64 5.00 13.38 -2.55
C LEU A 64 5.07 12.21 -1.56
N ARG A 65 4.94 10.97 -2.04
CA ARG A 65 5.00 9.75 -1.21
C ARG A 65 6.37 9.54 -0.60
N ALA A 66 7.45 9.74 -1.38
CA ALA A 66 8.82 9.58 -0.90
C ALA A 66 9.12 10.60 0.20
N GLU A 67 8.71 11.86 0.03
CA GLU A 67 8.90 12.90 1.03
C GLU A 67 8.06 12.64 2.29
N ALA A 68 6.81 12.20 2.16
CA ALA A 68 5.99 11.82 3.30
C ALA A 68 6.59 10.65 4.10
N LEU A 69 7.12 9.64 3.40
CA LEU A 69 7.80 8.51 4.04
C LEU A 69 9.07 8.98 4.75
N ARG A 70 9.87 9.87 4.12
CA ARG A 70 11.06 10.46 4.75
C ARG A 70 10.70 11.16 6.06
N LEU A 71 9.68 12.03 6.05
CA LEU A 71 9.19 12.71 7.25
C LEU A 71 8.77 11.72 8.35
N ARG A 72 8.12 10.62 8.01
CA ARG A 72 7.75 9.58 8.96
C ARG A 72 8.95 8.88 9.58
N ILE A 73 9.97 8.57 8.76
CA ILE A 73 11.20 7.93 9.21
C ILE A 73 12.00 8.86 10.11
N GLU A 74 12.11 10.14 9.75
CA GLU A 74 12.77 11.18 10.57
C GLU A 74 12.06 11.41 11.91
N ALA A 75 10.73 11.28 11.94
CA ALA A 75 9.94 11.29 13.17
C ALA A 75 10.07 9.99 14.01
N GLY A 76 10.95 9.07 13.63
CA GLY A 76 11.27 7.86 14.39
C GLY A 76 10.56 6.59 13.93
N ALA A 77 9.73 6.62 12.89
CA ALA A 77 9.13 5.38 12.36
C ALA A 77 10.20 4.48 11.72
N ARG A 78 10.06 3.16 11.90
CA ARG A 78 11.00 2.17 11.33
C ARG A 78 10.23 1.03 10.65
N PRO A 79 9.36 1.31 9.67
CA PRO A 79 8.58 0.29 8.99
C PRO A 79 9.44 -0.56 8.06
N ALA A 80 8.97 -1.75 7.72
CA ALA A 80 9.42 -2.42 6.49
C ALA A 80 8.85 -1.68 5.28
N ILE A 81 9.58 -1.66 4.17
CA ILE A 81 9.10 -1.10 2.90
C ILE A 81 8.88 -2.26 1.93
N ALA A 82 7.62 -2.52 1.62
CA ALA A 82 7.22 -3.58 0.71
C ALA A 82 6.92 -2.98 -0.68
N PHE A 83 7.49 -3.61 -1.70
CA PHE A 83 7.44 -3.12 -3.07
C PHE A 83 6.70 -4.10 -3.98
N GLU A 84 5.68 -3.62 -4.67
CA GLU A 84 5.12 -4.33 -5.84
C GLU A 84 6.14 -4.43 -6.99
N GLN A 85 7.12 -3.57 -7.01
CA GLN A 85 8.12 -3.45 -8.07
C GLN A 85 9.21 -4.54 -8.01
N PHE A 86 9.30 -5.25 -6.89
CA PHE A 86 10.19 -6.41 -6.73
C PHE A 86 9.39 -7.71 -6.68
N ASP A 87 9.69 -8.63 -7.58
CA ASP A 87 9.13 -9.98 -7.57
C ASP A 87 9.63 -10.76 -6.36
N ARG A 88 8.74 -11.46 -5.65
CA ARG A 88 9.04 -12.15 -4.38
C ARG A 88 10.23 -13.10 -4.45
N GLU A 89 10.48 -13.72 -5.62
CA GLU A 89 11.62 -14.61 -5.83
C GLU A 89 12.96 -13.88 -5.81
N ARG A 90 12.93 -12.52 -5.92
CA ARG A 90 14.13 -11.67 -5.91
C ARG A 90 14.54 -11.23 -4.50
N GLN A 91 13.85 -11.65 -3.45
CA GLN A 91 14.23 -11.31 -2.07
C GLN A 91 15.67 -11.72 -1.75
N VAL A 92 16.11 -12.88 -2.22
CA VAL A 92 17.48 -13.37 -2.01
C VAL A 92 18.54 -12.47 -2.64
N ASP A 93 18.24 -11.83 -3.77
CA ASP A 93 19.14 -10.87 -4.42
C ASP A 93 19.19 -9.55 -3.66
N ILE A 94 18.05 -9.05 -3.17
CA ILE A 94 17.96 -7.88 -2.30
C ILE A 94 18.83 -8.09 -1.06
N ASP A 95 18.65 -9.22 -0.38
CA ASP A 95 19.38 -9.53 0.86
C ASP A 95 20.89 -9.71 0.59
N ARG A 96 21.26 -10.25 -0.56
CA ARG A 96 22.66 -10.38 -0.98
C ARG A 96 23.29 -9.00 -1.19
N VAL A 97 22.68 -8.16 -2.03
CA VAL A 97 23.24 -6.82 -2.34
C VAL A 97 23.32 -5.95 -1.09
N ARG A 98 22.33 -6.00 -0.21
CA ARG A 98 22.38 -5.27 1.07
C ARG A 98 23.60 -5.64 1.92
N ARG A 99 24.09 -6.89 1.86
CA ARG A 99 25.29 -7.32 2.58
C ARG A 99 26.58 -6.98 1.84
N GLU A 100 26.59 -7.13 0.51
CA GLU A 100 27.79 -6.98 -0.32
C GLU A 100 28.08 -5.51 -0.66
N GLU A 101 27.03 -4.74 -0.92
CA GLU A 101 27.10 -3.33 -1.32
C GLU A 101 26.12 -2.47 -0.49
N PRO A 102 26.37 -2.31 0.82
CA PRO A 102 25.47 -1.56 1.69
C PRO A 102 25.32 -0.12 1.21
N GLY A 103 24.07 0.36 1.14
CA GLY A 103 23.74 1.72 0.70
C GLY A 103 23.67 1.93 -0.82
N ASN A 104 23.97 0.91 -1.65
CA ASN A 104 23.94 1.03 -3.10
C ASN A 104 22.56 0.68 -3.67
N ALA A 105 21.65 1.68 -3.79
CA ALA A 105 20.32 1.49 -4.34
C ALA A 105 20.36 1.06 -5.82
N ASP A 106 21.31 1.54 -6.60
CA ASP A 106 21.40 1.23 -8.02
C ASP A 106 21.80 -0.23 -8.25
N ALA A 107 22.77 -0.74 -7.49
CA ALA A 107 23.14 -2.16 -7.52
C ALA A 107 21.97 -3.06 -7.09
N LEU A 108 21.19 -2.65 -6.07
CA LEU A 108 20.02 -3.40 -5.64
C LEU A 108 18.94 -3.45 -6.73
N ILE A 109 18.67 -2.32 -7.36
CA ILE A 109 17.69 -2.22 -8.46
C ILE A 109 18.16 -3.05 -9.67
N GLU A 110 19.43 -2.99 -10.02
CA GLU A 110 19.99 -3.80 -11.12
C GLU A 110 19.87 -5.30 -10.84
N ALA A 111 20.17 -5.71 -9.62
CA ALA A 111 20.13 -7.11 -9.21
C ALA A 111 18.72 -7.69 -9.11
N ALA A 112 17.76 -6.94 -8.56
CA ALA A 112 16.45 -7.45 -8.17
C ALA A 112 15.26 -6.78 -8.89
N GLY A 113 15.44 -5.63 -9.50
CA GLY A 113 14.38 -4.84 -10.09
C GLY A 113 13.79 -5.46 -11.35
N ALA A 114 12.47 -5.51 -11.44
CA ALA A 114 11.80 -5.95 -12.65
C ALA A 114 11.89 -4.87 -13.75
N ARG A 115 12.15 -5.29 -14.98
CA ARG A 115 12.51 -4.39 -16.10
C ARG A 115 11.34 -3.53 -16.62
N ASN A 116 10.11 -3.84 -16.25
CA ASN A 116 8.91 -3.12 -16.69
C ASN A 116 8.57 -1.89 -15.83
N TRP A 117 9.38 -1.56 -14.83
CA TRP A 117 9.19 -0.42 -13.97
C TRP A 117 10.13 0.74 -14.31
N ASP A 118 9.64 1.97 -14.22
CA ASP A 118 10.47 3.17 -14.30
C ASP A 118 11.10 3.44 -12.93
N TRP A 119 12.28 2.85 -12.72
CA TRP A 119 12.98 2.85 -11.44
C TRP A 119 13.36 4.24 -10.94
N LYS A 120 13.37 5.28 -11.78
CA LYS A 120 13.59 6.66 -11.31
C LYS A 120 12.56 7.07 -10.26
N HIS A 121 11.33 6.54 -10.33
CA HIS A 121 10.24 6.83 -9.39
C HIS A 121 10.39 6.07 -8.07
N TYR A 122 11.00 4.89 -8.07
CA TYR A 122 11.07 4.01 -6.90
C TYR A 122 12.43 4.04 -6.20
N ARG A 123 13.49 4.46 -6.90
CA ARG A 123 14.85 4.60 -6.35
C ARG A 123 14.91 5.41 -5.05
N PRO A 124 14.18 6.54 -4.88
CA PRO A 124 14.18 7.29 -3.62
C PRO A 124 13.70 6.45 -2.44
N PHE A 125 12.72 5.57 -2.61
CA PHE A 125 12.23 4.70 -1.54
C PHE A 125 13.23 3.59 -1.20
N VAL A 126 13.91 3.04 -2.21
CA VAL A 126 14.99 2.06 -2.00
C VAL A 126 16.12 2.72 -1.23
N GLN A 127 16.54 3.93 -1.63
CA GLN A 127 17.60 4.67 -0.96
C GLN A 127 17.23 4.98 0.50
N LEU A 128 16.00 5.47 0.77
CA LEU A 128 15.51 5.69 2.14
C LEU A 128 15.58 4.41 2.98
N ALA A 129 15.18 3.27 2.41
CA ALA A 129 15.24 2.00 3.12
C ALA A 129 16.68 1.60 3.47
N LEU A 130 17.63 1.85 2.58
CA LEU A 130 19.06 1.57 2.81
C LEU A 130 19.67 2.54 3.81
N ASP A 131 19.42 3.85 3.68
CA ASP A 131 19.97 4.91 4.56
C ASP A 131 19.57 4.73 6.02
N PHE A 132 18.38 4.19 6.27
CA PHE A 132 17.85 3.98 7.61
C PHE A 132 17.80 2.50 8.03
N ASP A 133 18.48 1.63 7.30
CA ASP A 133 18.53 0.17 7.52
C ASP A 133 17.15 -0.47 7.74
N LEU A 134 16.17 -0.06 6.91
CA LEU A 134 14.82 -0.61 6.96
C LEU A 134 14.74 -1.92 6.15
N PRO A 135 13.92 -2.89 6.54
CA PRO A 135 13.67 -4.05 5.71
C PRO A 135 13.07 -3.66 4.36
N ILE A 136 13.62 -4.21 3.28
CA ILE A 136 13.07 -4.13 1.92
C ILE A 136 12.42 -5.46 1.62
N VAL A 137 11.13 -5.44 1.26
CA VAL A 137 10.34 -6.63 1.02
C VAL A 137 9.95 -6.71 -0.45
N ALA A 138 10.39 -7.76 -1.13
CA ALA A 138 9.93 -8.11 -2.46
C ALA A 138 8.53 -8.73 -2.35
N ALA A 139 7.51 -7.97 -2.72
CA ALA A 139 6.13 -8.33 -2.38
C ALA A 139 5.32 -8.87 -3.57
N ASN A 140 5.81 -8.73 -4.81
CA ASN A 140 5.02 -8.99 -6.00
C ASN A 140 4.96 -10.47 -6.39
N LEU A 141 3.84 -10.84 -6.99
CA LEU A 141 3.73 -12.04 -7.80
C LEU A 141 4.38 -11.77 -9.17
N SER A 142 5.44 -12.51 -9.52
CA SER A 142 6.11 -12.30 -10.79
C SER A 142 5.18 -12.50 -11.98
N ARG A 143 5.50 -11.83 -13.11
CA ARG A 143 4.75 -12.02 -14.35
C ARG A 143 4.67 -13.49 -14.76
N ARG A 144 5.75 -14.25 -14.56
CA ARG A 144 5.79 -15.68 -14.87
C ARG A 144 4.78 -16.48 -14.05
N GLU A 145 4.69 -16.21 -12.75
CA GLU A 145 3.72 -16.88 -11.88
C GLU A 145 2.29 -16.40 -12.17
N ALA A 146 2.08 -15.11 -12.43
CA ALA A 146 0.79 -14.56 -12.83
C ALA A 146 0.25 -15.23 -14.10
N VAL A 147 1.10 -15.44 -15.13
CA VAL A 147 0.74 -16.18 -16.35
C VAL A 147 0.38 -17.64 -16.03
N LYS A 148 1.12 -18.31 -15.15
CA LYS A 148 0.77 -19.69 -14.75
C LYS A 148 -0.60 -19.75 -14.08
N VAL A 149 -0.89 -18.83 -13.15
CA VAL A 149 -2.20 -18.78 -12.49
C VAL A 149 -3.32 -18.46 -13.49
N SER A 150 -3.10 -17.56 -14.43
CA SER A 150 -4.11 -17.22 -15.43
C SER A 150 -4.45 -18.42 -16.33
N THR A 151 -3.44 -19.25 -16.70
CA THR A 151 -3.64 -20.36 -17.65
C THR A 151 -3.96 -21.70 -16.99
N GLN A 152 -3.43 -21.96 -15.78
CA GLN A 152 -3.54 -23.25 -15.09
C GLN A 152 -4.47 -23.22 -13.86
N GLY A 153 -4.97 -22.04 -13.50
CA GLY A 153 -5.82 -21.86 -12.32
C GLY A 153 -5.03 -21.73 -11.00
N TRP A 154 -5.75 -21.80 -9.91
CA TRP A 154 -5.21 -21.58 -8.56
C TRP A 154 -4.12 -22.60 -8.17
N SER A 155 -4.22 -23.83 -8.67
CA SER A 155 -3.27 -24.93 -8.37
C SER A 155 -1.84 -24.64 -8.85
N ALA A 156 -1.65 -23.65 -9.73
CA ALA A 156 -0.31 -23.22 -10.15
C ALA A 156 0.47 -22.50 -9.03
N LEU A 157 -0.22 -22.04 -7.98
CA LEU A 157 0.38 -21.22 -6.91
C LEU A 157 0.01 -21.71 -5.50
N PHE A 158 -1.16 -22.29 -5.33
CA PHE A 158 -1.71 -22.71 -4.04
C PHE A 158 -2.09 -24.20 -4.09
N ASP A 159 -1.70 -24.96 -3.08
CA ASP A 159 -2.16 -26.33 -2.95
C ASP A 159 -3.65 -26.41 -2.56
N ALA A 160 -4.24 -27.60 -2.56
CA ALA A 160 -5.67 -27.78 -2.28
C ALA A 160 -6.07 -27.29 -0.89
N THR A 161 -5.20 -27.43 0.10
CA THR A 161 -5.44 -26.99 1.48
C THR A 161 -5.45 -25.48 1.56
N GLU A 162 -4.49 -24.83 0.92
CA GLU A 162 -4.43 -23.37 0.83
C GLU A 162 -5.63 -22.79 0.07
N GLN A 163 -6.02 -23.40 -1.06
CA GLN A 163 -7.19 -22.98 -1.82
C GLN A 163 -8.47 -23.02 -0.97
N ALA A 164 -8.67 -24.11 -0.22
CA ALA A 164 -9.81 -24.26 0.67
C ALA A 164 -9.79 -23.25 1.83
N ALA A 165 -8.62 -23.05 2.44
CA ALA A 165 -8.43 -22.08 3.54
C ALA A 165 -8.69 -20.64 3.10
N LEU A 166 -8.31 -20.31 1.86
CA LEU A 166 -8.52 -18.99 1.24
C LEU A 166 -9.92 -18.84 0.60
N GLY A 167 -10.69 -19.93 0.51
CA GLY A 167 -12.00 -19.92 -0.12
C GLY A 167 -12.00 -19.62 -1.62
N LEU A 168 -10.92 -19.96 -2.34
CA LEU A 168 -10.72 -19.59 -3.74
C LEU A 168 -11.71 -20.24 -4.70
N ASP A 169 -12.30 -21.36 -4.30
CA ASP A 169 -13.38 -22.09 -5.01
C ASP A 169 -14.77 -21.50 -4.77
N ARG A 170 -14.90 -20.60 -3.79
CA ARG A 170 -16.16 -20.02 -3.34
C ARG A 170 -16.16 -18.49 -3.36
N LEU A 171 -15.26 -17.89 -4.15
CA LEU A 171 -15.25 -16.44 -4.32
C LEU A 171 -16.60 -15.96 -4.87
N PRO A 172 -17.19 -14.90 -4.29
CA PRO A 172 -18.45 -14.36 -4.80
C PRO A 172 -18.33 -13.97 -6.26
N ALA A 173 -19.37 -14.28 -7.06
CA ALA A 173 -19.38 -13.96 -8.48
C ALA A 173 -19.17 -12.46 -8.73
N GLU A 174 -19.76 -11.60 -7.90
CA GLU A 174 -19.60 -10.15 -8.00
C GLU A 174 -18.16 -9.70 -7.72
N PHE A 175 -17.47 -10.34 -6.77
CA PHE A 175 -16.05 -10.06 -6.50
C PHE A 175 -15.17 -10.37 -7.73
N ILE A 176 -15.44 -11.48 -8.42
CA ILE A 176 -14.74 -11.83 -9.65
C ILE A 176 -15.08 -10.82 -10.76
N ALA A 177 -16.37 -10.48 -10.93
CA ALA A 177 -16.83 -9.52 -11.93
C ALA A 177 -16.22 -8.11 -11.70
N ASP A 178 -16.02 -7.68 -10.45
CA ASP A 178 -15.35 -6.44 -10.13
C ASP A 178 -13.89 -6.43 -10.61
N HIS A 179 -13.19 -7.54 -10.45
CA HIS A 179 -11.83 -7.69 -10.96
C HIS A 179 -11.80 -7.71 -12.49
N GLU A 180 -12.75 -8.38 -13.13
CA GLU A 180 -12.88 -8.38 -14.60
C GLU A 180 -13.13 -6.96 -15.12
N ARG A 181 -14.04 -6.21 -14.49
CA ARG A 181 -14.29 -4.80 -14.81
C ARG A 181 -13.04 -3.93 -14.60
N ALA A 182 -12.28 -4.17 -13.54
CA ALA A 182 -11.03 -3.44 -13.29
C ALA A 182 -9.97 -3.75 -14.34
N VAL A 183 -9.82 -5.01 -14.73
CA VAL A 183 -8.93 -5.44 -15.81
C VAL A 183 -9.35 -4.81 -17.14
N ALA A 184 -10.64 -4.87 -17.50
CA ALA A 184 -11.15 -4.27 -18.72
C ALA A 184 -10.83 -2.76 -18.78
N ARG A 185 -11.19 -2.01 -17.74
CA ARG A 185 -10.88 -0.56 -17.65
C ARG A 185 -9.37 -0.26 -17.74
N GLY A 186 -8.54 -1.02 -17.04
CA GLY A 186 -7.08 -0.87 -17.08
C GLY A 186 -6.47 -1.13 -18.46
N HIS A 187 -7.22 -1.78 -19.34
CA HIS A 187 -6.86 -2.06 -20.73
C HIS A 187 -7.77 -1.33 -21.73
N CYS A 188 -8.45 -0.27 -21.27
CA CYS A 188 -9.27 0.60 -22.11
C CYS A 188 -10.42 -0.14 -22.84
N ASP A 189 -10.95 -1.18 -22.22
CA ASP A 189 -12.00 -2.06 -22.76
C ASP A 189 -11.63 -2.67 -24.13
N LEU A 190 -10.31 -2.83 -24.39
CA LEU A 190 -9.78 -3.36 -25.64
C LEU A 190 -9.39 -4.84 -25.57
N LEU A 191 -9.62 -5.50 -24.46
CA LEU A 191 -9.35 -6.92 -24.31
C LEU A 191 -10.53 -7.76 -24.77
N PRO A 192 -10.29 -8.93 -25.39
CA PRO A 192 -11.33 -9.90 -25.65
C PRO A 192 -12.02 -10.33 -24.35
N PRO A 193 -13.38 -10.34 -24.27
CA PRO A 193 -14.10 -10.69 -23.05
C PRO A 193 -13.69 -12.02 -22.43
N GLU A 194 -13.37 -13.01 -23.27
CA GLU A 194 -12.92 -14.34 -22.85
C GLU A 194 -11.58 -14.35 -22.10
N SER A 195 -10.77 -13.28 -22.21
CA SER A 195 -9.51 -13.15 -21.50
C SER A 195 -9.68 -12.59 -20.08
N LEU A 196 -10.80 -11.89 -19.80
CA LEU A 196 -11.00 -11.17 -18.55
C LEU A 196 -11.00 -12.09 -17.32
N PRO A 197 -11.67 -13.27 -17.30
CA PRO A 197 -11.66 -14.14 -16.13
C PRO A 197 -10.27 -14.65 -15.74
N SER A 198 -9.44 -14.98 -16.73
CA SER A 198 -8.09 -15.46 -16.51
C SER A 198 -7.17 -14.37 -15.99
N MET A 199 -7.31 -13.16 -16.50
CA MET A 199 -6.54 -11.98 -16.05
C MET A 199 -7.02 -11.51 -14.67
N ALA A 200 -8.31 -11.51 -14.38
CA ALA A 200 -8.85 -11.23 -13.07
C ALA A 200 -8.29 -12.19 -12.02
N ARG A 201 -8.24 -13.49 -12.34
CA ARG A 201 -7.59 -14.50 -11.46
C ARG A 201 -6.14 -14.15 -11.14
N ALA A 202 -5.37 -13.70 -12.13
CA ALA A 202 -3.98 -13.30 -11.90
C ALA A 202 -3.87 -12.06 -10.99
N GLN A 203 -4.78 -11.08 -11.09
CA GLN A 203 -4.81 -9.92 -10.20
C GLN A 203 -5.18 -10.32 -8.76
N ILE A 204 -6.20 -11.15 -8.60
CA ILE A 204 -6.58 -11.72 -7.29
C ILE A 204 -5.40 -12.45 -6.65
N ALA A 205 -4.67 -13.28 -7.41
CA ALA A 205 -3.49 -13.97 -6.92
C ALA A 205 -2.37 -13.00 -6.50
N ARG A 206 -2.19 -11.88 -7.23
CA ARG A 206 -1.22 -10.84 -6.87
C ARG A 206 -1.60 -10.19 -5.55
N ASP A 207 -2.85 -9.79 -5.36
CA ASP A 207 -3.33 -9.20 -4.11
C ASP A 207 -3.11 -10.12 -2.91
N LEU A 208 -3.34 -11.42 -3.11
CA LEU A 208 -3.10 -12.46 -2.11
C LEU A 208 -1.62 -12.55 -1.74
N VAL A 209 -0.73 -12.54 -2.72
CA VAL A 209 0.73 -12.61 -2.50
C VAL A 209 1.21 -11.32 -1.82
N LEU A 210 0.75 -10.15 -2.27
CA LEU A 210 1.03 -8.87 -1.62
C LEU A 210 0.59 -8.92 -0.15
N ALA A 211 -0.65 -9.32 0.14
CA ALA A 211 -1.15 -9.45 1.51
C ALA A 211 -0.28 -10.34 2.38
N ARG A 212 0.08 -11.54 1.90
CA ARG A 212 0.94 -12.48 2.62
C ARG A 212 2.34 -11.90 2.91
N SER A 213 2.89 -11.11 1.99
CA SER A 213 4.20 -10.50 2.16
C SER A 213 4.24 -9.46 3.30
N LEU A 214 3.09 -8.91 3.68
CA LEU A 214 3.00 -7.91 4.76
C LEU A 214 2.90 -8.56 6.15
N LEU A 215 2.36 -9.78 6.25
CA LEU A 215 2.02 -10.41 7.53
C LEU A 215 3.18 -10.46 8.55
N PRO A 216 4.43 -10.79 8.16
CA PRO A 216 5.55 -10.82 9.10
C PRO A 216 5.91 -9.45 9.69
N TYR A 217 5.44 -8.36 9.06
CA TYR A 217 5.83 -6.99 9.40
C TYR A 217 4.71 -6.17 10.03
N LEU A 218 3.48 -6.68 10.14
CA LEU A 218 2.34 -5.91 10.68
C LEU A 218 2.59 -5.36 12.08
N SER A 219 3.20 -6.15 12.97
CA SER A 219 3.50 -5.73 14.35
C SER A 219 4.59 -4.68 14.43
N ARG A 220 5.59 -4.75 13.56
CA ARG A 220 6.69 -3.78 13.45
C ARG A 220 6.22 -2.48 12.79
N GLY A 221 5.34 -2.59 11.81
CA GLY A 221 4.94 -1.58 10.85
C GLY A 221 5.47 -1.87 9.45
N VAL A 222 4.65 -1.62 8.44
CA VAL A 222 4.99 -1.83 7.04
C VAL A 222 4.32 -0.78 6.16
N VAL A 223 5.01 -0.34 5.12
CA VAL A 223 4.45 0.50 4.06
C VAL A 223 4.52 -0.29 2.76
N LEU A 224 3.36 -0.60 2.16
CA LEU A 224 3.27 -1.20 0.84
C LEU A 224 3.19 -0.11 -0.21
N LEU A 225 4.11 -0.11 -1.15
CA LEU A 225 4.14 0.75 -2.32
C LEU A 225 3.56 -0.01 -3.51
N THR A 226 2.37 0.39 -3.98
CA THR A 226 1.64 -0.35 -5.03
C THR A 226 0.64 0.55 -5.75
N GLY A 227 0.09 0.10 -6.87
CA GLY A 227 -0.96 0.82 -7.58
C GLY A 227 -2.27 0.91 -6.80
N ASN A 228 -3.06 1.95 -7.07
CA ASN A 228 -4.35 2.20 -6.38
C ASN A 228 -5.30 1.00 -6.40
N GLY A 229 -5.31 0.20 -7.47
CA GLY A 229 -6.16 -0.99 -7.57
C GLY A 229 -5.91 -2.00 -6.46
N HIS A 230 -4.64 -2.23 -6.13
CA HIS A 230 -4.21 -3.21 -5.13
C HIS A 230 -4.46 -2.77 -3.68
N VAL A 231 -4.54 -1.47 -3.40
CA VAL A 231 -4.83 -1.01 -2.03
C VAL A 231 -6.32 -0.97 -1.70
N ARG A 232 -7.23 -1.08 -2.66
CA ARG A 232 -8.67 -0.97 -2.45
C ARG A 232 -9.19 -1.96 -1.41
N LYS A 233 -10.01 -1.47 -0.46
CA LYS A 233 -10.60 -2.29 0.61
C LYS A 233 -11.61 -3.31 0.10
N ASP A 234 -12.32 -2.97 -0.96
CA ASP A 234 -13.40 -3.77 -1.53
C ASP A 234 -12.90 -4.96 -2.36
N MET A 235 -11.68 -4.88 -2.92
CA MET A 235 -11.19 -5.95 -3.81
C MET A 235 -9.70 -6.27 -3.71
N GLY A 236 -8.87 -5.33 -3.22
CA GLY A 236 -7.41 -5.47 -3.20
C GLY A 236 -6.86 -6.23 -1.98
N VAL A 237 -5.63 -5.92 -1.60
CA VAL A 237 -4.89 -6.50 -0.48
C VAL A 237 -5.70 -6.59 0.82
N PRO A 238 -6.48 -5.55 1.23
CA PRO A 238 -7.24 -5.63 2.48
C PRO A 238 -8.29 -6.73 2.52
N HIS A 239 -8.81 -7.17 1.38
CA HIS A 239 -9.77 -8.28 1.30
C HIS A 239 -9.17 -9.57 1.88
N TRP A 240 -7.86 -9.79 1.74
CA TRP A 240 -7.13 -11.00 2.14
C TRP A 240 -6.57 -10.96 3.57
N LEU A 241 -6.83 -9.88 4.30
CA LEU A 241 -6.45 -9.73 5.69
C LEU A 241 -7.62 -10.11 6.61
N THR A 242 -7.31 -10.66 7.78
CA THR A 242 -8.33 -10.91 8.82
C THR A 242 -8.93 -9.58 9.33
N ALA A 243 -10.07 -9.64 9.97
CA ALA A 243 -10.69 -8.44 10.57
C ALA A 243 -9.76 -7.76 11.61
N GLU A 244 -8.94 -8.54 12.33
CA GLU A 244 -7.96 -8.03 13.28
C GLU A 244 -6.81 -7.31 12.54
N GLN A 245 -6.24 -7.96 11.53
CA GLN A 245 -5.17 -7.38 10.71
C GLN A 245 -5.62 -6.09 10.02
N ARG A 246 -6.85 -6.04 9.49
CA ARG A 246 -7.41 -4.82 8.87
C ARG A 246 -7.48 -3.62 9.82
N ARG A 247 -7.66 -3.84 11.12
CA ARG A 247 -7.66 -2.74 12.11
C ARG A 247 -6.29 -2.07 12.26
N GLU A 248 -5.21 -2.77 11.94
CA GLU A 248 -3.84 -2.24 11.97
C GLU A 248 -3.44 -1.53 10.68
N VAL A 249 -4.28 -1.58 9.65
CA VAL A 249 -4.00 -1.07 8.31
C VAL A 249 -4.72 0.24 8.06
N ILE A 250 -4.06 1.17 7.38
CA ILE A 250 -4.69 2.31 6.72
C ILE A 250 -4.49 2.21 5.21
N VAL A 251 -5.55 2.46 4.47
CA VAL A 251 -5.58 2.43 3.01
C VAL A 251 -5.62 3.86 2.48
N ILE A 252 -4.58 4.25 1.76
CA ILE A 252 -4.44 5.60 1.21
C ILE A 252 -4.40 5.52 -0.32
N GLY A 253 -5.36 6.16 -0.98
CA GLY A 253 -5.40 6.29 -2.44
C GLY A 253 -4.86 7.64 -2.89
N LEU A 254 -3.99 7.67 -3.91
CA LEU A 254 -3.58 8.89 -4.60
C LEU A 254 -4.23 8.89 -5.98
N LEU A 255 -5.25 9.71 -6.17
CA LEU A 255 -6.06 9.76 -7.39
C LEU A 255 -5.69 10.97 -8.23
N GLU A 256 -5.64 10.80 -9.55
CA GLU A 256 -5.52 11.95 -10.44
C GLU A 256 -6.86 12.68 -10.57
N ALA A 257 -6.84 14.01 -10.53
CA ALA A 257 -8.05 14.84 -10.52
C ALA A 257 -8.96 14.66 -11.75
N ASN A 258 -8.42 14.14 -12.86
CA ASN A 258 -9.14 13.83 -14.08
C ASN A 258 -9.48 12.33 -14.22
N SER A 259 -9.15 11.50 -13.23
CA SER A 259 -9.47 10.07 -13.30
C SER A 259 -10.97 9.84 -13.17
N GLY A 260 -11.47 8.78 -13.81
CA GLY A 260 -12.87 8.37 -13.67
C GLY A 260 -13.27 8.04 -12.21
N GLU A 261 -12.30 7.83 -11.32
CA GLU A 261 -12.56 7.62 -9.90
C GLU A 261 -12.92 8.92 -9.16
N VAL A 262 -12.48 10.09 -9.63
CA VAL A 262 -12.82 11.39 -9.01
C VAL A 262 -14.30 11.75 -9.19
N GLY A 263 -14.96 11.23 -10.24
CA GLY A 263 -16.41 11.38 -10.45
C GLY A 263 -17.28 10.39 -9.66
N VAL A 264 -16.67 9.46 -8.93
CA VAL A 264 -17.38 8.48 -8.09
C VAL A 264 -17.89 9.18 -6.82
N ALA A 265 -19.07 8.76 -6.35
CA ALA A 265 -19.62 9.31 -5.10
C ALA A 265 -18.64 9.13 -3.93
N VAL A 266 -18.61 10.11 -3.03
CA VAL A 266 -17.69 10.10 -1.87
C VAL A 266 -17.89 8.85 -1.02
N GLU A 267 -19.11 8.38 -0.86
CA GLU A 267 -19.45 7.17 -0.11
C GLU A 267 -18.83 5.90 -0.73
N ASP A 268 -18.81 5.80 -2.04
CA ASP A 268 -18.19 4.68 -2.76
C ASP A 268 -16.66 4.75 -2.64
N LEU A 269 -16.08 5.96 -2.67
CA LEU A 269 -14.65 6.12 -2.41
C LEU A 269 -14.27 5.73 -0.99
N LYS A 270 -15.12 6.04 0.01
CA LYS A 270 -14.92 5.61 1.42
C LYS A 270 -14.98 4.10 1.59
N GLN A 271 -15.72 3.38 0.74
CA GLN A 271 -15.69 1.92 0.72
C GLN A 271 -14.35 1.38 0.21
N ARG A 272 -13.67 2.13 -0.66
CA ARG A 272 -12.40 1.72 -1.29
C ARG A 272 -11.17 2.14 -0.49
N TYR A 273 -11.19 3.33 0.11
CA TYR A 273 -10.04 3.95 0.77
C TYR A 273 -10.42 4.46 2.16
N ASP A 274 -9.45 4.61 3.04
CA ASP A 274 -9.63 5.30 4.31
C ASP A 274 -9.29 6.79 4.18
N VAL A 275 -8.32 7.10 3.29
CA VAL A 275 -7.89 8.47 2.97
C VAL A 275 -7.66 8.56 1.46
N VAL A 276 -8.05 9.69 0.89
CA VAL A 276 -7.80 10.02 -0.51
C VAL A 276 -7.04 11.34 -0.62
N LEU A 277 -6.03 11.36 -1.48
CA LEU A 277 -5.37 12.58 -1.94
C LEU A 277 -5.62 12.74 -3.43
N LYS A 278 -6.07 13.92 -3.85
CA LYS A 278 -6.23 14.26 -5.26
C LYS A 278 -5.02 15.03 -5.75
N THR A 279 -4.39 14.55 -6.80
CA THR A 279 -3.20 15.15 -7.40
C THR A 279 -3.48 15.61 -8.83
N ALA A 280 -2.62 16.47 -9.35
CA ALA A 280 -2.63 16.76 -10.77
C ALA A 280 -2.40 15.48 -11.58
N PRO A 281 -3.02 15.33 -12.78
CA PRO A 281 -2.72 14.24 -13.68
C PRO A 281 -1.27 14.29 -14.14
N ALA A 282 -0.69 13.13 -14.43
CA ALA A 282 0.62 13.06 -15.06
C ALA A 282 0.57 13.67 -16.46
N ASP A 283 1.64 14.39 -16.83
CA ASP A 283 1.83 14.89 -18.19
C ASP A 283 2.26 13.71 -19.11
N ARG A 284 1.27 13.08 -19.71
CA ARG A 284 1.45 11.93 -20.60
C ARG A 284 0.40 11.90 -21.70
N PRO A 285 0.71 11.30 -22.88
CA PRO A 285 -0.32 10.96 -23.84
C PRO A 285 -1.39 10.04 -23.26
N ASP A 286 -2.61 10.07 -23.79
CA ASP A 286 -3.65 9.13 -23.41
C ASP A 286 -3.16 7.67 -23.55
N PRO A 287 -3.04 6.91 -22.45
CA PRO A 287 -2.57 5.52 -22.51
C PRO A 287 -3.48 4.63 -23.37
N CYS A 288 -4.75 4.97 -23.47
CA CYS A 288 -5.71 4.23 -24.30
C CYS A 288 -5.47 4.46 -25.78
N GLU A 289 -5.03 5.67 -26.18
CA GLU A 289 -4.66 5.93 -27.57
C GLU A 289 -3.42 5.11 -27.96
N ALA A 290 -2.42 5.07 -27.09
CA ALA A 290 -1.22 4.26 -27.31
C ALA A 290 -1.55 2.75 -27.42
N LEU A 291 -2.45 2.26 -26.60
CA LEU A 291 -2.89 0.86 -26.63
C LEU A 291 -3.67 0.55 -27.90
N ARG A 292 -4.62 1.41 -28.29
CA ARG A 292 -5.39 1.26 -29.57
C ARG A 292 -4.46 1.15 -30.78
N LYS A 293 -3.35 1.90 -30.83
CA LYS A 293 -2.38 1.84 -31.93
C LYS A 293 -1.65 0.49 -32.01
N ARG A 294 -1.51 -0.22 -30.90
CA ARG A 294 -0.82 -1.53 -30.85
C ARG A 294 -1.73 -2.71 -31.22
N ILE A 295 -3.04 -2.55 -31.10
CA ILE A 295 -4.00 -3.61 -31.41
C ILE A 295 -4.47 -3.44 -32.86
N PRO A 296 -4.25 -4.44 -33.75
CA PRO A 296 -4.70 -4.38 -35.12
C PRO A 296 -6.24 -4.16 -35.19
N PRO A 297 -6.75 -3.40 -36.17
CA PRO A 297 -8.20 -3.13 -36.29
C PRO A 297 -9.08 -4.39 -36.30
N ALA A 298 -8.58 -5.47 -36.90
CA ALA A 298 -9.28 -6.77 -36.97
C ALA A 298 -9.34 -7.55 -35.65
N ALA A 299 -8.60 -7.12 -34.62
CA ALA A 299 -8.54 -7.76 -33.30
C ALA A 299 -9.19 -6.87 -32.19
N ARG A 300 -9.86 -5.80 -32.58
CA ARG A 300 -10.62 -4.95 -31.65
C ARG A 300 -12.01 -5.55 -31.43
N PRO A 301 -12.49 -5.58 -30.19
CA PRO A 301 -13.84 -6.06 -29.88
C PRO A 301 -14.93 -5.20 -30.51
#